data_5c956531ba80af664000f8f46bbe6406
#
_entry.id   5c956531ba80af664000f8f46bbe6406
#
_cell.length_a   1.000
_cell.length_b   1.000
_cell.length_c   1.000
_cell.angle_alpha   90.00
_cell.angle_beta   90.00
_cell.angle_gamma   90.00
#
_symmetry.space_group_name_H-M   'P 1'
#
loop_
_entity.id
_entity.type
_entity.pdbx_description
1 polymer ?
#
loop_
_entity_poly.entity_id
_entity_poly.type
_entity_poly.pdbx_seq_one_letter_code
_entity_poly.pdbx_strand_id
1 'polypeptide(L)'
;MPSNKDFKRLVRGRMQKTGEAYTTARVHLLKQKPAAAVAPAPAPAPADYAKLAGTSDAAIKAKTGCTWERWVKALDRAHAHTWPHRDIAAYVHEKYKLPGWWAQTVTVGYERIKGLRAIGQRRDGSFDATKSKTFAVPLARLYRAFNDARTRARWLPGVDLTVRTATRDKSMRITWPDRTSVEVGFASRGAAKSQVQLQHGRFADQAAATRA
;
A
#
# COMPACT_ATOMS: atom_id res chain seq x y z
N MET A 1 -4.46 -33.22 -6.49
CA MET A 1 -4.25 -32.51 -5.19
C MET A 1 -3.40 -33.41 -4.31
N PRO A 2 -2.22 -33.00 -3.81
CA PRO A 2 -1.46 -33.81 -2.87
C PRO A 2 -2.29 -34.00 -1.61
N SER A 3 -2.38 -35.25 -1.16
CA SER A 3 -3.19 -35.61 -0.01
C SER A 3 -2.62 -35.01 1.28
N ASN A 4 -3.47 -34.80 2.30
CA ASN A 4 -3.05 -34.28 3.62
C ASN A 4 -1.93 -35.13 4.26
N LYS A 5 -1.76 -36.39 3.82
CA LYS A 5 -0.68 -37.29 4.24
C LYS A 5 0.69 -36.91 3.66
N ASP A 6 0.74 -36.47 2.38
CA ASP A 6 1.99 -36.09 1.72
C ASP A 6 2.55 -34.76 2.30
N PHE A 7 1.69 -33.83 2.65
CA PHE A 7 2.09 -32.58 3.30
C PHE A 7 2.67 -32.86 4.71
N LYS A 8 2.05 -33.74 5.51
CA LYS A 8 2.58 -34.14 6.82
C LYS A 8 3.94 -34.82 6.70
N ARG A 9 4.17 -35.61 5.65
CA ARG A 9 5.45 -36.28 5.37
C ARG A 9 6.54 -35.22 5.05
N LEU A 10 6.24 -34.23 4.25
CA LEU A 10 7.16 -33.13 3.94
C LEU A 10 7.52 -32.30 5.19
N VAL A 11 6.55 -31.99 6.06
CA VAL A 11 6.80 -31.30 7.33
C VAL A 11 7.74 -32.10 8.22
N ARG A 12 7.51 -33.41 8.39
CA ARG A 12 8.37 -34.29 9.20
C ARG A 12 9.78 -34.43 8.62
N GLY A 13 9.91 -34.52 7.29
CA GLY A 13 11.22 -34.57 6.61
C GLY A 13 12.03 -33.27 6.83
N ARG A 14 11.38 -32.12 6.86
CA ARG A 14 12.05 -30.85 7.17
C ARG A 14 12.48 -30.79 8.63
N MET A 15 11.62 -31.20 9.58
CA MET A 15 11.96 -31.27 11.01
C MET A 15 13.22 -32.10 11.26
N GLN A 16 13.33 -33.27 10.58
CA GLN A 16 14.51 -34.15 10.70
C GLN A 16 15.79 -33.50 10.17
N LYS A 17 15.70 -32.67 9.12
CA LYS A 17 16.86 -31.99 8.51
C LYS A 17 17.29 -30.71 9.25
N THR A 18 16.35 -29.97 9.84
CA THR A 18 16.60 -28.63 10.39
C THR A 18 16.52 -28.57 11.91
N GLY A 19 15.98 -29.60 12.58
CA GLY A 19 15.74 -29.59 14.03
C GLY A 19 14.57 -28.67 14.46
N GLU A 20 13.82 -28.06 13.52
CA GLU A 20 12.71 -27.16 13.81
C GLU A 20 11.50 -27.89 14.42
N ALA A 21 10.72 -27.20 15.25
CA ALA A 21 9.44 -27.70 15.75
C ALA A 21 8.42 -27.86 14.60
N TYR A 22 7.45 -28.80 14.76
CA TYR A 22 6.44 -29.10 13.75
C TYR A 22 5.68 -27.85 13.25
N THR A 23 5.31 -26.96 14.16
CA THR A 23 4.61 -25.70 13.85
C THR A 23 5.44 -24.77 12.98
N THR A 24 6.73 -24.64 13.27
CA THR A 24 7.69 -23.81 12.51
C THR A 24 7.93 -24.41 11.14
N ALA A 25 8.23 -25.70 11.05
CA ALA A 25 8.42 -26.41 9.78
C ALA A 25 7.18 -26.34 8.88
N ARG A 26 5.98 -26.46 9.47
CA ARG A 26 4.71 -26.33 8.77
C ARG A 26 4.49 -24.93 8.21
N VAL A 27 4.76 -23.90 8.99
CA VAL A 27 4.63 -22.48 8.56
C VAL A 27 5.60 -22.18 7.41
N HIS A 28 6.82 -22.67 7.48
CA HIS A 28 7.80 -22.52 6.41
C HIS A 28 7.37 -23.19 5.11
N LEU A 29 6.85 -24.42 5.17
CA LEU A 29 6.37 -25.15 4.00
C LEU A 29 5.07 -24.55 3.42
N LEU A 30 4.20 -23.98 4.24
CA LEU A 30 3.03 -23.23 3.78
C LEU A 30 3.42 -21.90 3.11
N LYS A 31 4.46 -21.23 3.59
CA LYS A 31 5.03 -20.03 2.95
C LYS A 31 5.77 -20.35 1.64
N GLN A 32 6.31 -21.57 1.50
CA GLN A 32 6.97 -22.05 0.28
C GLN A 32 6.01 -22.67 -0.74
N LYS A 33 4.71 -22.87 -0.40
CA LYS A 33 3.74 -23.27 -1.41
C LYS A 33 3.60 -22.09 -2.39
N PRO A 34 4.08 -22.22 -3.64
CA PRO A 34 3.85 -21.17 -4.63
C PRO A 34 2.33 -21.01 -4.74
N ALA A 35 1.83 -19.81 -4.55
CA ALA A 35 0.53 -19.45 -5.10
C ALA A 35 0.56 -19.94 -6.55
N ALA A 36 -0.46 -20.71 -6.95
CA ALA A 36 -0.55 -21.31 -8.29
C ALA A 36 -0.01 -20.31 -9.29
N ALA A 37 1.02 -20.71 -10.03
CA ALA A 37 1.67 -19.88 -11.02
C ALA A 37 0.60 -19.45 -12.03
N VAL A 38 0.07 -18.25 -11.85
CA VAL A 38 -0.50 -17.48 -12.95
C VAL A 38 0.69 -17.28 -13.87
N ALA A 39 0.63 -17.83 -15.08
CA ALA A 39 1.62 -17.59 -16.12
C ALA A 39 1.92 -16.08 -16.13
N PRO A 40 3.19 -15.64 -16.06
CA PRO A 40 3.49 -14.23 -16.02
C PRO A 40 2.87 -13.59 -17.25
N ALA A 41 1.98 -12.61 -17.02
CA ALA A 41 1.50 -11.77 -18.09
C ALA A 41 2.71 -11.22 -18.86
N PRO A 42 2.67 -11.09 -20.20
CA PRO A 42 3.80 -10.56 -20.96
C PRO A 42 4.25 -9.24 -20.32
N ALA A 43 5.56 -9.09 -20.12
CA ALA A 43 6.11 -7.91 -19.44
C ALA A 43 5.59 -6.64 -20.16
N PRO A 44 5.01 -5.69 -19.44
CA PRO A 44 4.46 -4.48 -20.04
C PRO A 44 5.54 -3.73 -20.83
N ALA A 45 5.14 -3.13 -21.93
CA ALA A 45 6.05 -2.30 -22.74
C ALA A 45 6.60 -1.14 -21.89
N PRO A 46 7.84 -0.67 -22.14
CA PRO A 46 8.45 0.42 -21.39
C PRO A 46 7.61 1.70 -21.31
N ALA A 47 6.79 1.97 -22.31
CA ALA A 47 5.88 3.12 -22.34
C ALA A 47 4.81 3.10 -21.23
N ASP A 48 4.46 1.92 -20.71
CA ASP A 48 3.42 1.77 -19.67
C ASP A 48 3.97 1.80 -18.25
N TYR A 49 5.30 1.76 -18.06
CA TYR A 49 5.91 1.65 -16.73
C TYR A 49 5.56 2.82 -15.81
N ALA A 50 5.57 4.05 -16.32
CA ALA A 50 5.20 5.22 -15.54
C ALA A 50 3.75 5.18 -15.06
N LYS A 51 2.83 4.71 -15.91
CA LYS A 51 1.42 4.53 -15.59
C LYS A 51 1.22 3.43 -14.54
N LEU A 52 1.86 2.30 -14.70
CA LEU A 52 1.79 1.18 -13.76
C LEU A 52 2.41 1.53 -12.40
N ALA A 53 3.57 2.17 -12.41
CA ALA A 53 4.24 2.62 -11.18
C ALA A 53 3.44 3.70 -10.43
N GLY A 54 2.64 4.51 -11.14
CA GLY A 54 1.92 5.66 -10.60
C GLY A 54 2.81 6.88 -10.38
N THR A 55 4.00 6.92 -11.02
CA THR A 55 4.95 8.04 -10.95
C THR A 55 5.59 8.21 -12.32
N SER A 56 5.66 9.44 -12.83
CA SER A 56 6.24 9.71 -14.15
C SER A 56 7.74 9.43 -14.22
N ASP A 57 8.24 9.07 -15.41
CA ASP A 57 9.68 8.89 -15.65
C ASP A 57 10.48 10.14 -15.35
N ALA A 58 9.95 11.33 -15.68
CA ALA A 58 10.60 12.59 -15.36
C ALA A 58 10.78 12.77 -13.84
N ALA A 59 9.74 12.49 -13.06
CA ALA A 59 9.77 12.63 -11.60
C ALA A 59 10.74 11.64 -10.95
N ILE A 60 10.69 10.36 -11.34
CA ILE A 60 11.60 9.35 -10.78
C ILE A 60 13.04 9.59 -11.18
N LYS A 61 13.30 9.95 -12.43
CA LYS A 61 14.63 10.28 -12.94
C LYS A 61 15.25 11.48 -12.24
N ALA A 62 14.46 12.54 -12.02
CA ALA A 62 14.95 13.75 -11.32
C ALA A 62 15.43 13.47 -9.89
N LYS A 63 14.88 12.45 -9.24
CA LYS A 63 15.15 12.11 -7.83
C LYS A 63 16.07 10.92 -7.61
N THR A 64 16.15 10.02 -8.60
CA THR A 64 16.93 8.78 -8.47
C THR A 64 18.01 8.64 -9.55
N GLY A 65 18.05 9.57 -10.52
CA GLY A 65 18.98 9.52 -11.66
C GLY A 65 18.61 8.51 -12.76
N CYS A 66 17.55 7.69 -12.55
CA CYS A 66 17.17 6.62 -13.48
C CYS A 66 15.68 6.63 -13.82
N THR A 67 15.35 6.27 -15.08
CA THR A 67 13.98 6.02 -15.55
C THR A 67 13.45 4.68 -15.03
N TRP A 68 12.14 4.45 -15.13
CA TRP A 68 11.54 3.17 -14.78
C TRP A 68 12.13 2.00 -15.55
N GLU A 69 12.37 2.18 -16.84
CA GLU A 69 13.01 1.13 -17.65
C GLU A 69 14.35 0.67 -17.08
N ARG A 70 15.21 1.64 -16.68
CA ARG A 70 16.52 1.32 -16.07
C ARG A 70 16.34 0.65 -14.70
N TRP A 71 15.39 1.09 -13.90
CA TRP A 71 15.07 0.46 -12.62
C TRP A 71 14.58 -0.97 -12.77
N VAL A 72 13.65 -1.21 -13.71
CA VAL A 72 13.15 -2.56 -14.01
C VAL A 72 14.29 -3.47 -14.45
N LYS A 73 15.10 -3.05 -15.42
CA LYS A 73 16.28 -3.82 -15.87
C LYS A 73 17.26 -4.13 -14.74
N ALA A 74 17.52 -3.17 -13.86
CA ALA A 74 18.47 -3.34 -12.77
C ALA A 74 17.97 -4.33 -11.70
N LEU A 75 16.67 -4.24 -11.35
CA LEU A 75 16.05 -5.12 -10.36
C LEU A 75 15.74 -6.51 -10.91
N ASP A 76 15.39 -6.63 -12.20
CA ASP A 76 15.23 -7.93 -12.87
C ASP A 76 16.55 -8.71 -12.94
N ARG A 77 17.67 -8.04 -13.22
CA ARG A 77 19.02 -8.66 -13.19
C ARG A 77 19.39 -9.22 -11.80
N ALA A 78 18.85 -8.60 -10.75
CA ALA A 78 19.04 -9.08 -9.38
C ALA A 78 17.96 -10.11 -8.97
N HIS A 79 17.06 -10.51 -9.87
CA HIS A 79 15.91 -11.37 -9.58
C HIS A 79 15.04 -10.86 -8.43
N ALA A 80 14.96 -9.53 -8.25
CA ALA A 80 14.27 -8.90 -7.13
C ALA A 80 12.75 -9.18 -7.08
N HIS A 81 12.15 -9.58 -8.21
CA HIS A 81 10.74 -10.01 -8.26
C HIS A 81 10.43 -11.23 -7.37
N THR A 82 11.45 -11.97 -6.95
CA THR A 82 11.30 -13.12 -6.03
C THR A 82 11.50 -12.74 -4.56
N TRP A 83 11.90 -11.49 -4.27
CA TRP A 83 12.26 -11.05 -2.93
C TRP A 83 11.07 -10.42 -2.20
N PRO A 84 11.06 -10.49 -0.86
CA PRO A 84 10.16 -9.70 -0.05
C PRO A 84 10.37 -8.20 -0.27
N HIS A 85 9.30 -7.41 -0.18
CA HIS A 85 9.34 -5.94 -0.32
C HIS A 85 10.48 -5.28 0.47
N ARG A 86 10.68 -5.71 1.72
CA ARG A 86 11.73 -5.17 2.59
C ARG A 86 13.13 -5.33 2.00
N ASP A 87 13.38 -6.49 1.41
CA ASP A 87 14.71 -6.83 0.90
C ASP A 87 14.98 -6.08 -0.40
N ILE A 88 13.95 -5.88 -1.24
CA ILE A 88 14.05 -5.02 -2.43
C ILE A 88 14.39 -3.58 -2.00
N ALA A 89 13.66 -3.05 -1.01
CA ALA A 89 13.87 -1.68 -0.53
C ALA A 89 15.25 -1.47 0.10
N ALA A 90 15.72 -2.44 0.90
CA ALA A 90 17.06 -2.44 1.47
C ALA A 90 18.13 -2.47 0.38
N TYR A 91 17.99 -3.37 -0.59
CA TYR A 91 18.92 -3.46 -1.74
C TYR A 91 18.99 -2.15 -2.54
N VAL A 92 17.84 -1.54 -2.84
CA VAL A 92 17.81 -0.25 -3.55
C VAL A 92 18.46 0.85 -2.71
N HIS A 93 18.19 0.91 -1.42
CA HIS A 93 18.79 1.89 -0.51
C HIS A 93 20.30 1.73 -0.42
N GLU A 94 20.78 0.52 -0.16
CA GLU A 94 22.19 0.23 0.11
C GLU A 94 23.05 0.30 -1.16
N LYS A 95 22.59 -0.34 -2.23
CA LYS A 95 23.37 -0.43 -3.48
C LYS A 95 23.40 0.87 -4.26
N TYR A 96 22.27 1.58 -4.33
CA TYR A 96 22.16 2.81 -5.13
C TYR A 96 22.22 4.08 -4.29
N LYS A 97 22.44 3.95 -2.96
CA LYS A 97 22.57 5.07 -2.02
C LYS A 97 21.40 6.05 -2.05
N LEU A 98 20.21 5.56 -2.37
CA LEU A 98 19.01 6.39 -2.38
C LEU A 98 18.50 6.64 -0.96
N PRO A 99 17.95 7.85 -0.68
CA PRO A 99 17.21 8.09 0.54
C PRO A 99 16.06 7.08 0.72
N GLY A 100 15.79 6.66 1.95
CA GLY A 100 14.84 5.59 2.25
C GLY A 100 13.46 5.78 1.60
N TRP A 101 12.94 7.01 1.55
CA TRP A 101 11.68 7.32 0.89
C TRP A 101 11.70 7.01 -0.63
N TRP A 102 12.80 7.36 -1.32
CA TRP A 102 12.95 7.07 -2.75
C TRP A 102 13.21 5.60 -3.02
N ALA A 103 13.93 4.92 -2.14
CA ALA A 103 14.10 3.46 -2.21
C ALA A 103 12.74 2.75 -2.11
N GLN A 104 11.87 3.18 -1.18
CA GLN A 104 10.49 2.68 -1.09
C GLN A 104 9.67 3.00 -2.35
N THR A 105 9.80 4.20 -2.89
CA THR A 105 9.08 4.60 -4.11
C THR A 105 9.47 3.74 -5.31
N VAL A 106 10.77 3.50 -5.51
CA VAL A 106 11.29 2.60 -6.56
C VAL A 106 10.77 1.18 -6.36
N THR A 107 10.83 0.67 -5.13
CA THR A 107 10.36 -0.69 -4.81
C THR A 107 8.87 -0.86 -5.10
N VAL A 108 8.02 0.05 -4.62
CA VAL A 108 6.57 0.01 -4.88
C VAL A 108 6.26 0.10 -6.37
N GLY A 109 6.95 0.99 -7.09
CA GLY A 109 6.78 1.12 -8.53
C GLY A 109 7.18 -0.14 -9.29
N TYR A 110 8.31 -0.74 -8.93
CA TYR A 110 8.76 -2.01 -9.49
C TYR A 110 7.77 -3.14 -9.22
N GLU A 111 7.29 -3.29 -7.98
CA GLU A 111 6.27 -4.30 -7.63
C GLU A 111 4.99 -4.14 -8.46
N ARG A 112 4.54 -2.90 -8.69
CA ARG A 112 3.38 -2.60 -9.53
C ARG A 112 3.62 -2.95 -11.00
N ILE A 113 4.76 -2.59 -11.56
CA ILE A 113 5.16 -2.92 -12.92
C ILE A 113 5.20 -4.44 -13.13
N LYS A 114 5.68 -5.17 -12.14
CA LYS A 114 5.76 -6.65 -12.19
C LYS A 114 4.45 -7.35 -11.82
N GLY A 115 3.36 -6.60 -11.52
CA GLY A 115 2.07 -7.18 -11.11
C GLY A 115 2.07 -7.82 -9.72
N LEU A 116 3.12 -7.59 -8.92
CA LEU A 116 3.24 -8.12 -7.55
C LEU A 116 2.42 -7.30 -6.55
N ARG A 117 1.99 -6.11 -6.93
CA ARG A 117 1.23 -5.19 -6.10
C ARG A 117 0.27 -4.35 -6.92
N ALA A 118 -0.99 -4.23 -6.47
CA ALA A 118 -1.96 -3.34 -7.09
C ALA A 118 -1.83 -1.88 -6.59
N ILE A 119 -2.37 -0.93 -7.36
CA ILE A 119 -2.47 0.47 -6.93
C ILE A 119 -3.40 0.55 -5.73
N GLY A 120 -2.99 1.29 -4.68
CA GLY A 120 -3.75 1.40 -3.43
C GLY A 120 -3.64 0.21 -2.49
N GLN A 121 -2.95 -0.87 -2.90
CA GLN A 121 -2.74 -2.04 -2.05
C GLN A 121 -1.72 -1.77 -0.95
N ARG A 122 -2.10 -2.08 0.28
CA ARG A 122 -1.24 -2.05 1.47
C ARG A 122 -0.35 -3.29 1.54
N ARG A 123 0.59 -3.26 2.49
CA ARG A 123 1.50 -4.38 2.75
C ARG A 123 0.80 -5.63 3.28
N ASP A 124 -0.32 -5.45 3.99
CA ASP A 124 -1.16 -6.54 4.52
C ASP A 124 -2.14 -7.12 3.48
N GLY A 125 -2.07 -6.63 2.24
CA GLY A 125 -2.95 -7.04 1.15
C GLY A 125 -4.25 -6.24 1.06
N SER A 126 -4.62 -5.45 2.07
CA SER A 126 -5.80 -4.60 2.05
C SER A 126 -5.61 -3.40 1.11
N PHE A 127 -6.70 -2.69 0.82
CA PHE A 127 -6.69 -1.54 -0.09
C PHE A 127 -7.13 -0.28 0.64
N ASP A 128 -6.60 0.86 0.19
CA ASP A 128 -7.00 2.19 0.66
C ASP A 128 -7.54 3.04 -0.50
N ALA A 129 -8.60 3.79 -0.21
CA ALA A 129 -9.06 4.89 -1.04
C ALA A 129 -8.56 6.22 -0.45
N THR A 130 -7.97 7.06 -1.27
CA THR A 130 -7.46 8.37 -0.83
C THR A 130 -8.07 9.47 -1.69
N LYS A 131 -8.60 10.50 -1.04
CA LYS A 131 -9.11 11.70 -1.72
C LYS A 131 -8.66 12.96 -0.99
N SER A 132 -8.41 14.04 -1.73
CA SER A 132 -8.16 15.35 -1.14
C SER A 132 -8.95 16.43 -1.86
N LYS A 133 -9.39 17.44 -1.09
CA LYS A 133 -10.11 18.60 -1.64
C LYS A 133 -9.71 19.87 -0.90
N THR A 134 -9.52 20.93 -1.68
CA THR A 134 -9.28 22.28 -1.15
C THR A 134 -10.58 23.07 -1.13
N PHE A 135 -10.81 23.76 -0.03
CA PHE A 135 -11.98 24.62 0.18
C PHE A 135 -11.55 26.05 0.44
N ALA A 136 -12.33 27.00 -0.04
CA ALA A 136 -12.15 28.44 0.20
C ALA A 136 -12.70 28.84 1.59
N VAL A 137 -12.21 28.18 2.65
CA VAL A 137 -12.58 28.45 4.04
C VAL A 137 -11.34 28.34 4.94
N PRO A 138 -11.27 29.08 6.06
CA PRO A 138 -10.22 28.93 7.06
C PRO A 138 -10.17 27.52 7.65
N LEU A 139 -8.98 27.08 8.06
CA LEU A 139 -8.72 25.73 8.59
C LEU A 139 -9.63 25.35 9.76
N ALA A 140 -9.81 26.25 10.72
CA ALA A 140 -10.67 26.00 11.88
C ALA A 140 -12.14 25.77 11.50
N ARG A 141 -12.63 26.46 10.46
CA ARG A 141 -14.00 26.26 9.94
C ARG A 141 -14.13 24.91 9.26
N LEU A 142 -13.14 24.49 8.45
CA LEU A 142 -13.10 23.19 7.81
C LEU A 142 -13.06 22.09 8.86
N TYR A 143 -12.15 22.18 9.85
CA TYR A 143 -12.06 21.22 10.95
C TYR A 143 -13.38 21.08 11.72
N ARG A 144 -14.01 22.21 12.09
CA ARG A 144 -15.32 22.20 12.80
C ARG A 144 -16.40 21.50 11.98
N ALA A 145 -16.43 21.66 10.67
CA ALA A 145 -17.39 20.98 9.80
C ALA A 145 -17.32 19.46 9.88
N PHE A 146 -16.13 18.90 10.14
CA PHE A 146 -15.92 17.48 10.32
C PHE A 146 -16.09 17.04 11.78
N ASN A 147 -15.62 17.83 12.74
CA ASN A 147 -15.59 17.44 14.16
C ASN A 147 -16.95 17.61 14.86
N ASP A 148 -17.68 18.69 14.56
CA ASP A 148 -18.98 18.95 15.17
C ASP A 148 -20.08 18.09 14.56
N ALA A 149 -20.73 17.27 15.38
CA ALA A 149 -21.72 16.30 14.92
C ALA A 149 -22.92 16.95 14.23
N ARG A 150 -23.39 18.12 14.73
CA ARG A 150 -24.54 18.82 14.15
C ARG A 150 -24.18 19.42 12.79
N THR A 151 -23.00 20.00 12.68
CA THR A 151 -22.50 20.52 11.41
C THR A 151 -22.24 19.41 10.41
N ARG A 152 -21.67 18.31 10.86
CA ARG A 152 -21.42 17.11 10.03
C ARG A 152 -22.72 16.51 9.49
N ALA A 153 -23.76 16.39 10.28
CA ALA A 153 -25.04 15.86 9.86
C ALA A 153 -25.71 16.63 8.69
N ARG A 154 -25.33 17.88 8.46
CA ARG A 154 -25.85 18.67 7.33
C ARG A 154 -25.32 18.24 5.97
N TRP A 155 -24.10 17.71 5.90
CA TRP A 155 -23.47 17.29 4.65
C TRP A 155 -23.20 15.79 4.59
N LEU A 156 -23.37 15.06 5.70
CA LEU A 156 -23.26 13.61 5.80
C LEU A 156 -24.43 13.07 6.64
N PRO A 157 -25.68 13.22 6.15
CA PRO A 157 -26.85 12.77 6.89
C PRO A 157 -26.93 11.25 6.94
N GLY A 158 -27.44 10.71 8.05
CA GLY A 158 -27.72 9.27 8.19
C GLY A 158 -26.50 8.35 8.32
N VAL A 159 -25.28 8.89 8.42
CA VAL A 159 -24.08 8.08 8.62
C VAL A 159 -23.69 8.07 10.10
N ASP A 160 -23.85 6.90 10.71
CA ASP A 160 -23.42 6.65 12.10
C ASP A 160 -21.93 6.30 12.12
N LEU A 161 -21.09 7.28 12.42
CA LEU A 161 -19.65 7.16 12.52
C LEU A 161 -19.16 7.50 13.93
N THR A 162 -18.08 6.83 14.36
CA THR A 162 -17.45 7.11 15.65
C THR A 162 -16.13 7.82 15.47
N VAL A 163 -15.99 9.03 16.02
CA VAL A 163 -14.70 9.75 16.08
C VAL A 163 -13.89 9.14 17.23
N ARG A 164 -12.82 8.43 16.91
CA ARG A 164 -11.93 7.80 17.90
C ARG A 164 -10.92 8.78 18.50
N THR A 165 -10.33 9.58 17.66
CA THR A 165 -9.37 10.62 18.06
C THR A 165 -9.52 11.84 17.17
N ALA A 166 -9.35 13.04 17.76
CA ALA A 166 -9.37 14.29 17.03
C ALA A 166 -8.30 15.22 17.60
N THR A 167 -7.39 15.66 16.75
CA THR A 167 -6.41 16.70 17.06
C THR A 167 -6.83 17.96 16.32
N ARG A 168 -7.11 19.02 17.08
CA ARG A 168 -7.65 20.28 16.54
C ARG A 168 -6.82 20.78 15.37
N ASP A 169 -7.50 21.14 14.29
CA ASP A 169 -6.95 21.72 13.07
C ASP A 169 -5.85 20.88 12.38
N LYS A 170 -5.69 19.61 12.79
CA LYS A 170 -4.63 18.73 12.28
C LYS A 170 -5.15 17.41 11.72
N SER A 171 -5.85 16.60 12.51
CA SER A 171 -6.26 15.28 12.07
C SER A 171 -7.42 14.70 12.88
N MET A 172 -8.12 13.72 12.28
CA MET A 172 -9.12 12.90 12.95
C MET A 172 -8.96 11.45 12.51
N ARG A 173 -9.31 10.52 13.41
CA ARG A 173 -9.47 9.10 13.10
C ARG A 173 -10.90 8.69 13.41
N ILE A 174 -11.54 8.11 12.43
CA ILE A 174 -12.96 7.78 12.44
C ILE A 174 -13.11 6.28 12.20
N THR A 175 -14.04 5.65 12.92
CA THR A 175 -14.55 4.32 12.56
C THR A 175 -15.83 4.53 11.75
N TRP A 176 -15.86 4.00 10.55
CA TRP A 176 -17.00 4.04 9.64
C TRP A 176 -18.05 2.98 10.05
N PRO A 177 -19.33 3.07 9.62
CA PRO A 177 -20.38 2.10 10.01
C PRO A 177 -20.05 0.63 9.71
N ASP A 178 -19.31 0.36 8.64
CA ASP A 178 -18.82 -0.97 8.25
C ASP A 178 -17.56 -1.42 9.02
N ARG A 179 -17.17 -0.68 10.08
CA ARG A 179 -15.96 -0.87 10.90
C ARG A 179 -14.64 -0.60 10.18
N THR A 180 -14.66 -0.08 8.97
CA THR A 180 -13.44 0.39 8.31
C THR A 180 -12.89 1.64 8.99
N SER A 181 -11.62 1.96 8.72
CA SER A 181 -10.95 3.11 9.34
C SER A 181 -10.81 4.25 8.34
N VAL A 182 -11.25 5.45 8.75
CA VAL A 182 -11.04 6.67 7.98
C VAL A 182 -10.10 7.60 8.74
N GLU A 183 -9.01 7.99 8.08
CA GLU A 183 -8.10 9.01 8.56
C GLU A 183 -8.35 10.30 7.79
N VAL A 184 -8.50 11.41 8.54
CA VAL A 184 -8.75 12.73 7.98
C VAL A 184 -7.62 13.65 8.39
N GLY A 185 -6.88 14.18 7.42
CA GLY A 185 -5.85 15.19 7.60
C GLY A 185 -6.37 16.57 7.18
N PHE A 186 -5.99 17.61 7.93
CA PHE A 186 -6.33 18.99 7.65
C PHE A 186 -5.06 19.82 7.49
N ALA A 187 -5.00 20.67 6.46
CA ALA A 187 -3.86 21.53 6.22
C ALA A 187 -4.33 22.93 5.77
N SER A 188 -3.69 23.96 6.29
CA SER A 188 -3.87 25.33 5.78
C SER A 188 -3.22 25.45 4.40
N ARG A 189 -3.89 26.18 3.51
CA ARG A 189 -3.38 26.58 2.19
C ARG A 189 -3.39 28.11 2.03
N GLY A 190 -3.26 28.82 3.15
CA GLY A 190 -3.35 30.26 3.29
C GLY A 190 -4.46 30.67 4.26
N ALA A 191 -4.62 31.96 4.54
CA ALA A 191 -5.56 32.46 5.56
C ALA A 191 -7.01 32.06 5.28
N ALA A 192 -7.44 32.09 4.01
CA ALA A 192 -8.82 31.84 3.57
C ALA A 192 -9.01 30.49 2.85
N LYS A 193 -7.98 29.63 2.80
CA LYS A 193 -8.05 28.34 2.11
C LYS A 193 -7.50 27.22 2.99
N SER A 194 -8.14 26.07 2.94
CA SER A 194 -7.71 24.86 3.64
C SER A 194 -7.99 23.62 2.82
N GLN A 195 -7.23 22.58 3.08
CA GLN A 195 -7.35 21.29 2.41
C GLN A 195 -7.70 20.21 3.43
N VAL A 196 -8.64 19.35 3.06
CA VAL A 196 -8.85 18.06 3.71
C VAL A 196 -8.28 16.95 2.85
N GLN A 197 -7.65 15.99 3.48
CA GLN A 197 -7.19 14.74 2.88
C GLN A 197 -7.82 13.58 3.64
N LEU A 198 -8.48 12.71 2.92
CA LEU A 198 -9.15 11.52 3.44
C LEU A 198 -8.36 10.28 2.99
N GLN A 199 -8.16 9.37 3.91
CA GLN A 199 -7.69 8.01 3.63
C GLN A 199 -8.66 7.04 4.27
N HIS A 200 -9.44 6.35 3.45
CA HIS A 200 -10.36 5.30 3.88
C HIS A 200 -9.68 3.96 3.59
N GLY A 201 -9.42 3.20 4.60
CA GLY A 201 -8.57 2.02 4.50
C GLY A 201 -9.21 0.74 5.00
N ARG A 202 -8.50 -0.37 4.73
CA ARG A 202 -8.86 -1.75 5.10
C ARG A 202 -9.99 -2.33 4.25
N PHE A 203 -10.11 -1.92 3.01
CA PHE A 203 -10.96 -2.62 2.06
C PHE A 203 -10.37 -3.97 1.69
N ALA A 204 -11.23 -4.99 1.54
CA ALA A 204 -10.79 -6.33 1.20
C ALA A 204 -10.27 -6.43 -0.24
N ASP A 205 -10.80 -5.61 -1.14
CA ASP A 205 -10.44 -5.61 -2.54
C ASP A 205 -10.40 -4.20 -3.15
N GLN A 206 -9.79 -4.09 -4.34
CA GLN A 206 -9.64 -2.84 -5.05
C GLN A 206 -10.98 -2.25 -5.52
N ALA A 207 -11.96 -3.10 -5.87
CA ALA A 207 -13.26 -2.63 -6.36
C ALA A 207 -14.03 -1.94 -5.23
N ALA A 208 -13.97 -2.45 -4.00
CA ALA A 208 -14.53 -1.81 -2.82
C ALA A 208 -13.86 -0.45 -2.54
N ALA A 209 -12.53 -0.38 -2.61
CA ALA A 209 -11.78 0.88 -2.43
C ALA A 209 -12.08 1.92 -3.53
N THR A 210 -12.42 1.49 -4.74
CA THR A 210 -12.76 2.40 -5.85
C THR A 210 -14.17 2.99 -5.71
N ARG A 211 -15.09 2.25 -5.09
CA ARG A 211 -16.47 2.71 -4.85
C ARG A 211 -16.62 3.65 -3.65
N ALA A 212 -15.64 3.66 -2.74
CA ALA A 212 -15.63 4.46 -1.52
C ALA A 212 -15.19 5.91 -1.77
#